data_0cf541432cac33546d09483d4daa7312
#
_entry.id   0cf541432cac33546d09483d4daa7312
#
_cell.length_a   1.000
_cell.length_b   1.000
_cell.length_c   1.000
_cell.angle_alpha   90.00
_cell.angle_beta   90.00
_cell.angle_gamma   90.00
#
_symmetry.space_group_name_H-M   'P 1'
#
loop_
_entity.id
_entity.type
_entity.pdbx_description
1 polymer ?
#
loop_
_entity_poly.entity_id
_entity_poly.type
_entity_poly.pdbx_seq_one_letter_code
_entity_poly.pdbx_strand_id
1 'polypeptide(L)' 'MKIEKMRELTEVELANELKKMKNELFNLRFQHVTGQLENPIRMRDLKKEIARIKTVIRENELSKEEAIS' A
#
# COMPACT_ATOMS: atom_id res chain seq x y z
N MET A 1 0.60 -7.37 4.65
CA MET A 1 1.61 -7.99 3.76
C MET A 1 3.01 -7.62 4.25
N LYS A 2 3.91 -8.57 4.30
CA LYS A 2 5.29 -8.30 4.71
C LYS A 2 6.07 -7.66 3.57
N ILE A 3 7.01 -6.77 3.90
CA ILE A 3 7.78 -6.03 2.90
C ILE A 3 8.57 -6.97 1.98
N GLU A 4 9.02 -8.11 2.47
CA GLU A 4 9.73 -9.12 1.68
C GLU A 4 8.88 -9.65 0.53
N LYS A 5 7.60 -9.92 0.81
CA LYS A 5 6.66 -10.35 -0.23
C LYS A 5 6.38 -9.25 -1.22
N MET A 6 6.32 -8.00 -0.77
CA MET A 6 6.13 -6.86 -1.65
C MET A 6 7.27 -6.72 -2.65
N ARG A 7 8.50 -7.01 -2.23
CA ARG A 7 9.67 -6.93 -3.10
C ARG A 7 9.71 -8.03 -4.17
N GLU A 8 9.01 -9.13 -3.95
CA GLU A 8 8.89 -10.22 -4.92
C GLU A 8 7.87 -9.93 -6.02
N LEU A 9 7.00 -8.94 -5.82
CA LEU A 9 5.95 -8.60 -6.76
C LEU A 9 6.49 -7.78 -7.94
N THR A 10 5.88 -7.97 -9.12
CA THR A 10 6.17 -7.14 -10.28
C THR A 10 5.60 -5.74 -10.08
N GLU A 11 6.03 -4.78 -10.91
CA GLU A 11 5.52 -3.41 -10.83
C GLU A 11 4.01 -3.34 -11.02
N VAL A 12 3.47 -4.14 -11.93
CA VAL A 12 2.03 -4.19 -12.18
C VAL A 12 1.31 -4.74 -10.95
N GLU A 13 1.84 -5.78 -10.34
CA GLU A 13 1.27 -6.37 -9.14
C GLU A 13 1.31 -5.39 -7.96
N LEU A 14 2.42 -4.66 -7.79
CA LEU A 14 2.55 -3.64 -6.76
C LEU A 14 1.52 -2.52 -6.95
N ALA A 15 1.35 -2.05 -8.18
CA ALA A 15 0.38 -1.01 -8.49
C ALA A 15 -1.04 -1.48 -8.19
N ASN A 16 -1.37 -2.74 -8.54
CA ASN A 16 -2.68 -3.31 -8.28
C ASN A 16 -2.95 -3.46 -6.79
N GLU A 17 -1.96 -3.93 -6.03
CA GLU A 17 -2.08 -4.04 -4.57
C GLU A 17 -2.27 -2.68 -3.91
N LEU A 18 -1.52 -1.69 -4.35
CA LEU A 18 -1.66 -0.32 -3.86
C LEU A 18 -3.07 0.22 -4.10
N LYS A 19 -3.61 -0.01 -5.29
CA LYS A 19 -4.96 0.41 -5.65
C LYS A 19 -6.00 -0.26 -4.75
N LYS A 20 -5.87 -1.57 -4.53
CA LYS A 20 -6.78 -2.31 -3.63
C LYS A 20 -6.73 -1.76 -2.21
N MET A 21 -5.54 -1.51 -1.70
CA MET A 21 -5.36 -0.98 -0.35
C MET A 21 -5.94 0.41 -0.20
N LYS A 22 -5.76 1.27 -1.20
CA LYS A 22 -6.34 2.62 -1.19
C LYS A 22 -7.86 2.57 -1.19
N ASN A 23 -8.46 1.68 -1.97
CA ASN A 23 -9.91 1.50 -2.01
C ASN A 23 -10.43 1.00 -0.67
N GLU A 24 -9.76 0.02 -0.06
CA GLU A 24 -10.12 -0.49 1.26
C GLU A 24 -10.02 0.61 2.32
N LEU A 25 -8.94 1.38 2.30
CA LEU A 25 -8.76 2.48 3.23
C LEU A 25 -9.85 3.54 3.07
N PHE A 26 -10.22 3.85 1.83
CA PHE A 26 -11.32 4.79 1.56
C PHE A 26 -12.63 4.30 2.18
N ASN A 27 -12.94 3.02 1.99
CA ASN A 27 -14.15 2.42 2.57
C ASN A 27 -14.12 2.47 4.10
N LEU A 28 -12.98 2.17 4.71
CA LEU A 28 -12.83 2.22 6.16
C LEU A 28 -12.97 3.64 6.70
N ARG A 29 -12.43 4.63 6.00
CA ARG A 29 -12.59 6.03 6.37
C ARG A 29 -14.05 6.46 6.31
N PHE A 30 -14.76 6.02 5.28
CA PHE A 30 -16.19 6.29 5.16
C PHE A 30 -16.96 5.68 6.33
N GLN A 31 -16.68 4.43 6.68
CA GLN A 31 -17.30 3.77 7.84
C GLN A 31 -16.99 4.51 9.13
N HIS A 32 -15.77 5.00 9.29
CA HIS A 32 -15.37 5.76 10.47
C HIS A 32 -16.18 7.06 10.59
N VAL A 33 -16.35 7.78 9.50
CA VAL A 33 -17.12 9.04 9.48
C VAL A 33 -18.58 8.80 9.82
N THR A 34 -19.16 7.69 9.37
CA THR A 34 -20.56 7.35 9.65
C THR A 34 -20.75 6.67 10.99
N GLY A 35 -19.67 6.44 11.74
CA GLY A 35 -19.74 5.79 13.05
C GLY A 35 -19.91 4.28 13.00
N GLN A 36 -19.77 3.67 11.83
CA GLN A 36 -19.95 2.22 11.65
C GLN A 36 -18.67 1.41 11.86
N LEU A 37 -17.53 2.08 11.94
CA LEU A 37 -16.23 1.39 12.11
C LEU A 37 -16.05 0.97 13.56
N GLU A 38 -16.07 -0.33 13.81
CA GLU A 38 -15.91 -0.89 15.15
C GLU A 38 -14.45 -0.95 15.60
N ASN A 39 -13.51 -1.12 14.64
CA ASN A 39 -12.10 -1.32 14.97
C ASN A 39 -11.20 -0.44 14.10
N PRO A 40 -10.63 0.64 14.67
CA PRO A 40 -9.75 1.54 13.91
C PRO A 40 -8.36 0.95 13.65
N ILE A 41 -8.01 -0.17 14.28
CA ILE A 41 -6.68 -0.79 14.11
C ILE A 41 -6.46 -1.18 12.65
N ARG A 42 -7.48 -1.74 11.99
CA ARG A 42 -7.38 -2.13 10.58
C ARG A 42 -7.02 -0.96 9.68
N MET A 43 -7.63 0.20 9.93
CA MET A 43 -7.36 1.41 9.17
C MET A 43 -5.90 1.87 9.34
N ARG A 44 -5.39 1.81 10.57
CA ARG A 44 -3.99 2.16 10.85
C ARG A 44 -3.02 1.19 10.20
N ASP A 45 -3.32 -0.11 10.25
CA ASP A 45 -2.49 -1.13 9.63
C ASP A 45 -2.44 -0.96 8.12
N LEU A 46 -3.57 -0.64 7.49
CA LEU A 46 -3.63 -0.37 6.05
C LEU A 46 -2.77 0.83 5.67
N LYS A 47 -2.79 1.89 6.46
CA LYS A 47 -1.94 3.06 6.20
C LYS A 47 -0.46 2.68 6.20
N LYS A 48 -0.05 1.81 7.13
CA LYS A 48 1.32 1.32 7.21
C LYS A 48 1.68 0.46 5.98
N GLU A 49 0.79 -0.42 5.58
CA GLU A 49 1.00 -1.26 4.40
C GLU A 49 1.10 -0.43 3.13
N ILE A 50 0.26 0.58 2.98
CA ILE A 50 0.30 1.50 1.85
C ILE A 50 1.64 2.24 1.81
N ALA A 51 2.12 2.71 2.96
CA ALA A 51 3.42 3.37 3.04
C ALA A 51 4.55 2.44 2.62
N ARG A 52 4.51 1.19 3.06
CA ARG A 52 5.52 0.19 2.71
C ARG A 52 5.53 -0.12 1.21
N ILE A 53 4.35 -0.31 0.60
CA ILE A 53 4.28 -0.63 -0.83
C ILE A 53 4.74 0.56 -1.68
N LYS A 54 4.43 1.78 -1.26
CA LYS A 54 4.93 2.99 -1.91
C LYS A 54 6.46 3.07 -1.85
N THR A 55 7.03 2.69 -0.72
CA THR A 55 8.48 2.65 -0.54
C THR A 55 9.12 1.65 -1.49
N VAL A 56 8.54 0.45 -1.62
CA VAL A 56 9.04 -0.59 -2.52
C VAL A 56 8.97 -0.11 -3.98
N ILE A 57 7.87 0.52 -4.38
CA ILE A 57 7.72 1.06 -5.73
C ILE A 57 8.79 2.11 -5.99
N ARG A 58 9.04 2.99 -5.04
CA ARG A 58 10.07 4.02 -5.17
C ARG A 58 11.47 3.42 -5.26
N GLU A 59 11.77 2.40 -4.46
CA GLU A 59 13.05 1.68 -4.53
C GLU A 59 13.26 1.08 -5.91
N ASN A 60 12.22 0.48 -6.49
CA ASN A 60 12.29 -0.10 -7.83
C ASN A 60 12.55 0.97 -8.90
N GLU A 61 11.90 2.12 -8.79
CA GLU A 61 12.12 3.24 -9.71
C GLU A 61 13.54 3.78 -9.62
N LEU A 62 14.05 3.94 -8.41
CA LEU A 62 15.43 4.41 -8.19
C LEU A 62 16.44 3.41 -8.74
N SER A 63 16.20 2.13 -8.54
CA SER A 63 17.07 1.08 -9.07
C SER A 63 17.12 1.11 -10.60
N LYS A 64 16.00 1.38 -11.25
CA LYS A 64 15.94 1.51 -12.71
C LYS A 64 16.71 2.74 -13.19
N GLU A 65 16.59 3.86 -12.49
CA GLU A 65 17.34 5.08 -12.82
C GLU A 65 18.84 4.84 -12.69
N GLU A 66 19.27 4.15 -11.65
CA GLU A 66 20.68 3.78 -11.46
C GLU A 66 21.17 2.86 -12.56
N ALA A 67 20.33 1.93 -13.03
CA ALA A 67 20.70 1.02 -14.10
C ALA A 67 20.83 1.74 -15.45
N ILE A 68 20.12 2.83 -15.65
CA ILE A 68 20.15 3.61 -16.89
C ILE A 68 21.33 4.59 -16.87
N SER A 69 21.67 5.08 -15.72
CA SER A 69 22.77 6.06 -15.55
C SER A 69 24.11 5.36 -15.39
#